data_ab7d1115adfcefec82d4f04fb9587fdb
#
_entry.id   ab7d1115adfcefec82d4f04fb9587fdb
#
_cell.length_a   1.000
_cell.length_b   1.000
_cell.length_c   1.000
_cell.angle_alpha   90.00
_cell.angle_beta   90.00
_cell.angle_gamma   90.00
#
_symmetry.space_group_name_H-M   'P 1'
#
loop_
_entity.id
_entity.type
_entity.pdbx_description
1 polymer ?
#
loop_
_entity_poly.entity_id
_entity_poly.type
_entity_poly.pdbx_seq_one_letter_code
_entity_poly.pdbx_strand_id
1 'polypeptide(L)'
;MQLNKHTFAGLQLKQICFCVFLFVLSCRLQAAQPLTATEASPIFELVTLGDAGGIQDGNLSAFLFRALSEPNYIALDAGTVINGINVSLANNAFKDVALNADKKLSLTGNILQHHIKGYLISHGHLDHVAGLLIAAPDDSNKPIYALKSVNQTIMDSYFNWKAWPNFTNKGIPPFLNTYQVIDLVPQQSISLQNTQLKVTAFSLSHSVESTAFVIEFQDNLFVYFGDTGPDEVEKQEKLATIWHYLAKQMQTKKLRGLVIEVSFDNQQPDNLLFGHLTPKWLMSELTYFYSLVEQKEQFQSMGVIISHIKYSLKSGLDPRDKIQQELQQGNTLGFNFILAKQGRRIIL
;
A
#
# COMPACT_ATOMS: atom_id res chain seq x y z
N MET A 1 -72.72 -8.29 61.14
CA MET A 1 -73.76 -7.38 61.62
C MET A 1 -74.07 -6.44 60.49
N GLN A 2 -75.05 -6.80 59.76
CA GLN A 2 -76.31 -6.09 59.51
C GLN A 2 -76.10 -4.71 58.89
N LEU A 3 -76.55 -4.58 57.69
CA LEU A 3 -77.83 -4.17 57.07
C LEU A 3 -77.71 -2.70 56.60
N ASN A 4 -78.20 -2.15 55.58
CA ASN A 4 -79.27 -2.45 54.62
C ASN A 4 -79.25 -1.39 53.51
N LYS A 5 -79.53 -1.80 52.28
CA LYS A 5 -80.56 -1.32 51.38
C LYS A 5 -80.95 0.18 51.40
N HIS A 6 -80.91 0.86 50.27
CA HIS A 6 -82.15 1.15 49.50
C HIS A 6 -81.84 1.83 48.16
N THR A 7 -82.50 1.29 47.16
CA THR A 7 -82.89 1.79 45.84
C THR A 7 -83.47 3.20 45.83
N PHE A 8 -83.28 3.98 44.76
CA PHE A 8 -84.36 4.55 43.98
C PHE A 8 -83.92 5.01 42.58
N ALA A 9 -84.85 4.91 41.69
CA ALA A 9 -84.84 4.99 40.25
C ALA A 9 -84.82 6.43 39.67
N GLY A 10 -84.36 6.50 38.43
CA GLY A 10 -85.07 7.24 37.39
C GLY A 10 -84.57 8.65 37.06
N LEU A 11 -84.08 8.87 35.97
CA LEU A 11 -84.68 9.63 34.89
C LEU A 11 -83.69 9.77 33.67
N GLN A 12 -84.22 9.46 32.51
CA GLN A 12 -83.57 9.66 31.26
C GLN A 12 -83.49 11.15 30.91
N LEU A 13 -82.35 11.63 30.47
CA LEU A 13 -82.25 12.83 29.64
C LEU A 13 -81.28 12.60 28.48
N LYS A 14 -81.85 12.61 27.29
CA LYS A 14 -81.12 12.59 26.04
C LYS A 14 -80.36 13.89 25.89
N GLN A 15 -79.07 13.84 25.78
CA GLN A 15 -78.23 14.93 25.23
C GLN A 15 -77.43 14.45 24.05
N ILE A 16 -77.70 15.09 22.93
CA ILE A 16 -77.04 14.98 21.65
C ILE A 16 -75.66 15.63 21.85
N CYS A 17 -74.56 14.83 21.78
CA CYS A 17 -73.19 15.37 21.70
C CYS A 17 -72.72 15.39 20.27
N PHE A 18 -72.50 16.59 19.80
CA PHE A 18 -71.88 16.94 18.52
C PHE A 18 -70.38 16.55 18.59
N CYS A 19 -69.98 15.50 17.89
CA CYS A 19 -68.55 15.14 17.75
C CYS A 19 -67.90 16.04 16.69
N VAL A 20 -67.13 17.03 17.13
CA VAL A 20 -66.21 17.77 16.29
C VAL A 20 -64.93 16.92 16.15
N PHE A 21 -64.73 16.34 14.96
CA PHE A 21 -63.49 15.65 14.62
C PHE A 21 -62.43 16.72 14.31
N LEU A 22 -61.51 16.97 15.25
CA LEU A 22 -60.26 17.69 15.03
C LEU A 22 -59.25 16.73 14.39
N PHE A 23 -59.09 16.86 13.06
CA PHE A 23 -57.97 16.23 12.36
C PHE A 23 -56.71 17.00 12.73
N VAL A 24 -55.91 16.49 13.69
CA VAL A 24 -54.56 16.95 13.93
C VAL A 24 -53.66 16.30 12.92
N LEU A 25 -53.31 17.04 11.86
CA LEU A 25 -52.33 16.65 10.87
C LEU A 25 -50.94 16.69 11.54
N SER A 26 -50.50 15.56 12.12
CA SER A 26 -49.12 15.43 12.61
C SER A 26 -48.16 15.27 11.42
N CYS A 27 -47.63 16.38 10.91
CA CYS A 27 -46.45 16.37 10.07
C CYS A 27 -45.28 15.78 10.89
N ARG A 28 -45.02 14.47 10.76
CA ARG A 28 -43.75 13.92 11.19
C ARG A 28 -42.68 14.45 10.24
N LEU A 29 -41.87 15.41 10.69
CA LEU A 29 -40.57 15.64 10.09
C LEU A 29 -39.77 14.34 10.25
N GLN A 30 -39.68 13.57 9.18
CA GLN A 30 -38.70 12.50 9.08
C GLN A 30 -37.33 13.19 9.03
N ALA A 31 -36.61 13.18 10.16
CA ALA A 31 -35.21 13.57 10.16
C ALA A 31 -34.50 12.69 9.11
N ALA A 32 -33.93 13.33 8.10
CA ALA A 32 -33.09 12.65 7.14
C ALA A 32 -31.99 11.95 7.95
N GLN A 33 -31.95 10.61 7.87
CA GLN A 33 -30.82 9.88 8.40
C GLN A 33 -29.57 10.41 7.70
N PRO A 34 -28.48 10.69 8.43
CA PRO A 34 -27.23 11.03 7.79
C PRO A 34 -26.90 9.89 6.84
N LEU A 35 -26.63 10.22 5.57
CA LEU A 35 -26.05 9.31 4.60
C LEU A 35 -24.78 8.75 5.25
N THR A 36 -24.85 7.52 5.74
CA THR A 36 -23.65 6.77 6.11
C THR A 36 -22.83 6.69 4.83
N ALA A 37 -21.65 7.33 4.84
CA ALA A 37 -20.69 7.14 3.77
C ALA A 37 -20.54 5.62 3.59
N THR A 38 -20.96 5.11 2.44
CA THR A 38 -20.72 3.71 2.08
C THR A 38 -19.22 3.55 2.06
N GLU A 39 -18.67 2.84 3.05
CA GLU A 39 -17.25 2.46 3.02
C GLU A 39 -17.00 1.80 1.67
N ALA A 40 -16.10 2.38 0.90
CA ALA A 40 -15.79 1.85 -0.41
C ALA A 40 -15.24 0.44 -0.24
N SER A 41 -15.84 -0.54 -0.91
CA SER A 41 -15.38 -1.93 -0.86
C SER A 41 -13.88 -2.00 -1.13
N PRO A 42 -13.13 -2.78 -0.35
CA PRO A 42 -11.69 -2.94 -0.56
C PRO A 42 -11.41 -3.55 -1.93
N ILE A 43 -10.34 -3.13 -2.55
CA ILE A 43 -10.01 -3.50 -3.93
C ILE A 43 -8.61 -4.10 -4.06
N PHE A 44 -7.69 -3.76 -3.17
CA PHE A 44 -6.30 -4.20 -3.21
C PHE A 44 -5.88 -4.96 -1.97
N GLU A 45 -4.91 -5.82 -2.15
CA GLU A 45 -4.20 -6.53 -1.10
C GLU A 45 -2.70 -6.28 -1.22
N LEU A 46 -2.09 -5.94 -0.10
CA LEU A 46 -0.65 -5.82 0.07
C LEU A 46 -0.21 -6.81 1.15
N VAL A 47 0.77 -7.66 0.84
CA VAL A 47 1.43 -8.55 1.81
C VAL A 47 2.87 -8.08 2.00
N THR A 48 3.25 -7.76 3.22
CA THR A 48 4.60 -7.29 3.56
C THR A 48 5.55 -8.48 3.71
N LEU A 49 6.45 -8.68 2.75
CA LEU A 49 7.51 -9.69 2.84
C LEU A 49 8.72 -9.19 3.63
N GLY A 50 8.96 -7.88 3.60
CA GLY A 50 9.99 -7.19 4.37
C GLY A 50 9.69 -5.71 4.43
N ASP A 51 9.97 -5.08 5.57
CA ASP A 51 9.59 -3.69 5.86
C ASP A 51 10.76 -2.79 6.29
N ALA A 52 11.94 -3.36 6.47
CA ALA A 52 13.10 -2.64 6.96
C ALA A 52 14.04 -2.21 5.83
N GLY A 53 14.65 -1.04 6.01
CA GLY A 53 15.77 -0.59 5.17
C GLY A 53 17.14 -0.95 5.77
N GLY A 54 18.13 -1.11 4.91
CA GLY A 54 19.52 -1.27 5.31
C GLY A 54 19.90 -2.66 5.80
N ILE A 55 20.24 -2.82 7.09
CA ILE A 55 21.06 -3.95 7.58
C ILE A 55 20.28 -5.13 8.18
N GLN A 56 18.95 -5.10 8.20
CA GLN A 56 18.16 -6.18 8.79
C GLN A 56 17.88 -7.28 7.74
N ASP A 57 18.85 -8.15 7.51
CA ASP A 57 18.72 -9.31 6.63
C ASP A 57 17.51 -10.19 7.02
N GLY A 58 16.85 -10.73 6.00
CA GLY A 58 15.59 -11.49 6.20
C GLY A 58 14.34 -10.64 6.40
N ASN A 59 14.44 -9.30 6.48
CA ASN A 59 13.31 -8.36 6.56
C ASN A 59 13.47 -7.12 5.66
N LEU A 60 14.28 -7.23 4.61
CA LEU A 60 14.56 -6.14 3.65
C LEU A 60 13.36 -5.84 2.76
N SER A 61 13.25 -4.60 2.28
CA SER A 61 12.12 -4.06 1.51
C SER A 61 11.60 -4.98 0.43
N ALA A 62 10.39 -5.50 0.62
CA ALA A 62 9.68 -6.32 -0.36
C ALA A 62 8.19 -6.45 -0.02
N PHE A 63 7.34 -6.36 -1.02
CA PHE A 63 5.90 -6.52 -0.87
C PHE A 63 5.33 -7.37 -2.00
N LEU A 64 4.20 -8.04 -1.74
CA LEU A 64 3.36 -8.63 -2.79
C LEU A 64 2.08 -7.82 -2.90
N PHE A 65 1.72 -7.45 -4.10
CA PHE A 65 0.55 -6.63 -4.39
C PHE A 65 -0.36 -7.29 -5.42
N ARG A 66 -1.68 -7.26 -5.19
CA ARG A 66 -2.68 -7.72 -6.16
C ARG A 66 -3.99 -6.95 -6.04
N ALA A 67 -4.81 -7.01 -7.08
CA ALA A 67 -6.24 -6.76 -6.94
C ALA A 67 -6.88 -7.96 -6.22
N LEU A 68 -7.83 -7.72 -5.31
CA LEU A 68 -8.49 -8.78 -4.53
C LEU A 68 -9.24 -9.81 -5.40
N SER A 69 -9.70 -9.39 -6.58
CA SER A 69 -10.35 -10.28 -7.56
C SER A 69 -9.38 -11.20 -8.31
N GLU A 70 -8.06 -10.99 -8.17
CA GLU A 70 -7.02 -11.73 -8.87
C GLU A 70 -6.28 -12.68 -7.93
N PRO A 71 -5.90 -13.89 -8.37
CA PRO A 71 -5.09 -14.80 -7.56
C PRO A 71 -3.58 -14.49 -7.63
N ASN A 72 -3.17 -13.62 -8.55
CA ASN A 72 -1.78 -13.37 -8.91
C ASN A 72 -1.26 -12.09 -8.29
N TYR A 73 0.00 -12.12 -7.87
CA TYR A 73 0.71 -10.98 -7.29
C TYR A 73 1.77 -10.43 -8.25
N ILE A 74 2.05 -9.14 -8.10
CA ILE A 74 3.31 -8.51 -8.51
C ILE A 74 4.12 -8.22 -7.24
N ALA A 75 5.40 -8.54 -7.26
CA ALA A 75 6.31 -8.14 -6.21
C ALA A 75 6.74 -6.67 -6.42
N LEU A 76 6.73 -5.89 -5.34
CA LEU A 76 7.21 -4.52 -5.27
C LEU A 76 8.51 -4.55 -4.46
N ASP A 77 9.61 -4.38 -5.12
CA ASP A 77 10.94 -4.75 -4.69
C ASP A 77 11.06 -6.22 -4.23
N ALA A 78 12.25 -6.66 -3.94
CA ALA A 78 12.56 -8.04 -3.62
C ALA A 78 13.79 -8.19 -2.72
N GLY A 79 13.93 -7.33 -1.72
CA GLY A 79 15.00 -7.42 -0.72
C GLY A 79 14.92 -8.71 0.09
N THR A 80 13.70 -9.13 0.45
CA THR A 80 13.43 -10.41 1.12
C THR A 80 12.29 -11.13 0.41
N VAL A 81 12.53 -12.31 -0.17
CA VAL A 81 11.49 -13.09 -0.87
C VAL A 81 11.14 -14.35 -0.10
N ILE A 82 12.01 -15.34 -0.05
CA ILE A 82 11.70 -16.67 0.52
C ILE A 82 11.36 -16.59 2.01
N ASN A 83 12.19 -15.90 2.81
CA ASN A 83 11.89 -15.72 4.23
C ASN A 83 10.61 -14.93 4.44
N GLY A 84 10.39 -13.87 3.66
CA GLY A 84 9.17 -13.06 3.73
C GLY A 84 7.91 -13.87 3.44
N ILE A 85 7.92 -14.75 2.42
CA ILE A 85 6.82 -15.67 2.14
C ILE A 85 6.59 -16.62 3.31
N ASN A 86 7.65 -17.21 3.90
CA ASN A 86 7.54 -18.11 5.04
C ASN A 86 6.92 -17.43 6.26
N VAL A 87 7.38 -16.22 6.61
CA VAL A 87 6.82 -15.41 7.71
C VAL A 87 5.35 -15.06 7.42
N SER A 88 5.02 -14.71 6.18
CA SER A 88 3.66 -14.37 5.77
C SER A 88 2.72 -15.58 5.82
N LEU A 89 3.19 -16.77 5.44
CA LEU A 89 2.46 -18.04 5.61
C LEU A 89 2.17 -18.33 7.08
N ALA A 90 3.17 -18.19 7.95
CA ALA A 90 3.03 -18.39 9.39
C ALA A 90 2.02 -17.42 10.02
N ASN A 91 1.86 -16.22 9.46
CA ASN A 91 0.89 -15.21 9.88
C ASN A 91 -0.46 -15.29 9.13
N ASN A 92 -0.72 -16.34 8.36
CA ASN A 92 -1.96 -16.54 7.59
C ASN A 92 -2.26 -15.40 6.59
N ALA A 93 -1.25 -14.70 6.07
CA ALA A 93 -1.45 -13.59 5.15
C ALA A 93 -2.09 -14.03 3.82
N PHE A 94 -1.95 -15.30 3.42
CA PHE A 94 -2.49 -15.87 2.18
C PHE A 94 -3.79 -16.66 2.37
N LYS A 95 -4.49 -16.53 3.50
CA LYS A 95 -5.67 -17.34 3.87
C LYS A 95 -6.80 -17.32 2.83
N ASP A 96 -6.93 -16.23 2.08
CA ASP A 96 -8.00 -16.03 1.09
C ASP A 96 -7.50 -16.26 -0.36
N VAL A 97 -6.29 -16.80 -0.52
CA VAL A 97 -5.73 -17.15 -1.82
C VAL A 97 -5.84 -18.67 -2.00
N ALA A 98 -6.52 -19.09 -3.08
CA ALA A 98 -6.47 -20.49 -3.49
C ALA A 98 -5.07 -20.77 -4.03
N LEU A 99 -4.16 -21.16 -3.15
CA LEU A 99 -2.81 -21.54 -3.53
C LEU A 99 -2.88 -22.78 -4.42
N ASN A 100 -2.34 -22.68 -5.65
CA ASN A 100 -2.23 -23.83 -6.53
C ASN A 100 -1.39 -24.90 -5.83
N ALA A 101 -2.02 -26.02 -5.54
CA ALA A 101 -1.35 -27.14 -4.91
C ALA A 101 -0.60 -27.97 -5.97
N ASP A 102 0.49 -27.47 -6.53
CA ASP A 102 1.48 -28.38 -7.10
C ASP A 102 2.07 -29.17 -5.94
N LYS A 103 1.68 -30.44 -5.84
CA LYS A 103 2.09 -31.35 -4.77
C LYS A 103 3.61 -31.60 -4.73
N LYS A 104 4.32 -31.21 -5.78
CA LYS A 104 5.79 -31.29 -5.85
C LYS A 104 6.49 -30.10 -5.19
N LEU A 105 5.77 -29.01 -4.96
CA LEU A 105 6.29 -27.79 -4.37
C LEU A 105 5.77 -27.60 -2.94
N SER A 106 6.60 -26.98 -2.09
CA SER A 106 6.12 -26.43 -0.82
C SER A 106 5.14 -25.29 -1.06
N LEU A 107 4.40 -24.83 -0.04
CA LEU A 107 3.55 -23.65 -0.17
C LEU A 107 4.35 -22.40 -0.59
N THR A 108 5.55 -22.23 -0.06
CA THR A 108 6.49 -21.17 -0.44
C THR A 108 6.85 -21.27 -1.93
N GLY A 109 7.18 -22.46 -2.41
CA GLY A 109 7.47 -22.70 -3.82
C GLY A 109 6.26 -22.43 -4.73
N ASN A 110 5.06 -22.80 -4.29
CA ASN A 110 3.83 -22.50 -5.04
C ASN A 110 3.61 -20.99 -5.15
N ILE A 111 3.79 -20.24 -4.06
CA ILE A 111 3.65 -18.77 -4.09
C ILE A 111 4.70 -18.19 -5.04
N LEU A 112 5.97 -18.55 -4.87
CA LEU A 112 7.06 -18.04 -5.68
C LEU A 112 6.83 -18.30 -7.17
N GLN A 113 6.60 -19.57 -7.56
CA GLN A 113 6.59 -19.96 -8.96
C GLN A 113 5.25 -19.76 -9.66
N HIS A 114 4.12 -19.87 -8.94
CA HIS A 114 2.79 -19.84 -9.55
C HIS A 114 1.99 -18.57 -9.26
N HIS A 115 2.23 -17.88 -8.15
CA HIS A 115 1.44 -16.69 -7.79
C HIS A 115 2.17 -15.37 -8.03
N ILE A 116 3.50 -15.30 -7.89
CA ILE A 116 4.27 -14.10 -8.24
C ILE A 116 4.50 -14.09 -9.74
N LYS A 117 3.94 -13.09 -10.45
CA LYS A 117 3.97 -12.99 -11.92
C LYS A 117 5.05 -12.06 -12.47
N GLY A 118 5.76 -11.36 -11.62
CA GLY A 118 6.85 -10.47 -11.98
C GLY A 118 7.28 -9.60 -10.81
N TYR A 119 8.32 -8.86 -11.04
CA TYR A 119 8.94 -7.96 -10.07
C TYR A 119 8.96 -6.54 -10.63
N LEU A 120 8.50 -5.57 -9.86
CA LEU A 120 8.72 -4.14 -10.05
C LEU A 120 9.88 -3.74 -9.13
N ILE A 121 11.03 -3.46 -9.68
CA ILE A 121 12.25 -3.13 -8.90
C ILE A 121 12.48 -1.63 -8.96
N SER A 122 12.45 -1.00 -7.79
CA SER A 122 12.59 0.45 -7.67
C SER A 122 14.00 0.93 -7.98
N HIS A 123 15.01 0.26 -7.43
CA HIS A 123 16.43 0.56 -7.67
C HIS A 123 17.33 -0.64 -7.30
N GLY A 124 18.62 -0.51 -7.59
CA GLY A 124 19.56 -1.63 -7.53
C GLY A 124 20.30 -1.82 -6.21
N HIS A 125 19.90 -1.20 -5.10
CA HIS A 125 20.53 -1.47 -3.80
C HIS A 125 20.18 -2.88 -3.29
N LEU A 126 21.11 -3.48 -2.53
CA LEU A 126 20.96 -4.87 -2.07
C LEU A 126 19.72 -5.10 -1.22
N ASP A 127 19.34 -4.16 -0.39
CA ASP A 127 18.15 -4.25 0.45
C ASP A 127 16.82 -4.17 -0.34
N HIS A 128 16.91 -3.98 -1.66
CA HIS A 128 15.77 -4.04 -2.59
C HIS A 128 15.85 -5.21 -3.57
N VAL A 129 17.01 -5.89 -3.72
CA VAL A 129 17.20 -6.94 -4.73
C VAL A 129 17.76 -8.26 -4.19
N ALA A 130 18.28 -8.33 -2.96
CA ALA A 130 18.98 -9.52 -2.43
C ALA A 130 18.11 -10.79 -2.51
N GLY A 131 16.83 -10.70 -2.16
CA GLY A 131 15.91 -11.83 -2.23
C GLY A 131 15.64 -12.30 -3.66
N LEU A 132 15.56 -11.39 -4.64
CA LEU A 132 15.47 -11.73 -6.07
C LEU A 132 16.66 -12.56 -6.51
N LEU A 133 17.87 -12.12 -6.15
CA LEU A 133 19.10 -12.79 -6.54
C LEU A 133 19.17 -14.20 -5.94
N ILE A 134 18.88 -14.33 -4.65
CA ILE A 134 18.92 -15.60 -3.93
C ILE A 134 17.83 -16.57 -4.41
N ALA A 135 16.65 -16.08 -4.75
CA ALA A 135 15.54 -16.91 -5.21
C ALA A 135 15.69 -17.38 -6.68
N ALA A 136 16.51 -16.69 -7.49
CA ALA A 136 16.61 -16.89 -8.93
C ALA A 136 16.83 -18.34 -9.39
N PRO A 137 17.65 -19.18 -8.70
CA PRO A 137 17.86 -20.58 -9.12
C PRO A 137 16.60 -21.45 -9.13
N ASP A 138 15.67 -21.16 -8.20
CA ASP A 138 14.44 -21.93 -7.99
C ASP A 138 13.18 -21.17 -8.40
N ASP A 139 13.33 -20.00 -9.03
CA ASP A 139 12.20 -19.21 -9.51
C ASP A 139 11.73 -19.67 -10.91
N SER A 140 10.54 -19.21 -11.32
CA SER A 140 9.95 -19.51 -12.64
C SER A 140 10.18 -18.35 -13.62
N ASN A 141 9.97 -18.63 -14.92
CA ASN A 141 10.07 -17.60 -15.95
C ASN A 141 9.05 -16.49 -15.71
N LYS A 142 9.55 -15.25 -15.50
CA LYS A 142 8.73 -14.05 -15.27
C LYS A 142 9.51 -12.76 -15.57
N PRO A 143 8.82 -11.62 -15.78
CA PRO A 143 9.47 -10.35 -16.06
C PRO A 143 10.03 -9.67 -14.80
N ILE A 144 11.14 -8.95 -14.98
CA ILE A 144 11.60 -7.86 -14.12
C ILE A 144 11.31 -6.56 -14.86
N TYR A 145 10.50 -5.70 -14.27
CA TYR A 145 10.17 -4.37 -14.76
C TYR A 145 10.91 -3.33 -13.93
N ALA A 146 11.73 -2.52 -14.57
CA ALA A 146 12.40 -1.42 -13.90
C ALA A 146 12.80 -0.33 -14.94
N LEU A 147 13.21 0.83 -14.48
CA LEU A 147 13.85 1.80 -15.37
C LEU A 147 15.13 1.21 -15.96
N LYS A 148 15.52 1.67 -17.15
CA LYS A 148 16.66 1.12 -17.88
C LYS A 148 17.96 1.13 -17.07
N SER A 149 18.23 2.21 -16.33
CA SER A 149 19.39 2.34 -15.45
C SER A 149 19.41 1.31 -14.32
N VAL A 150 18.24 1.04 -13.73
CA VAL A 150 18.06 0.05 -12.67
C VAL A 150 18.30 -1.37 -13.21
N ASN A 151 17.69 -1.71 -14.35
CA ASN A 151 17.93 -2.98 -15.02
C ASN A 151 19.41 -3.17 -15.39
N GLN A 152 20.05 -2.11 -15.86
CA GLN A 152 21.49 -2.14 -16.16
C GLN A 152 22.31 -2.43 -14.90
N THR A 153 22.01 -1.77 -13.78
CA THR A 153 22.69 -2.04 -12.50
C THR A 153 22.52 -3.50 -12.06
N ILE A 154 21.31 -4.07 -12.17
CA ILE A 154 21.04 -5.46 -11.82
C ILE A 154 21.88 -6.42 -12.67
N MET A 155 21.99 -6.17 -13.96
CA MET A 155 22.76 -7.02 -14.88
C MET A 155 24.27 -6.85 -14.68
N ASP A 156 24.76 -5.62 -14.54
CA ASP A 156 26.20 -5.35 -14.46
C ASP A 156 26.79 -5.71 -13.10
N SER A 157 26.03 -5.50 -12.03
CA SER A 157 26.54 -5.69 -10.66
C SER A 157 26.27 -7.09 -10.12
N TYR A 158 25.18 -7.73 -10.54
CA TYR A 158 24.73 -8.99 -9.91
C TYR A 158 24.67 -10.17 -10.89
N PHE A 159 23.84 -10.10 -11.94
CA PHE A 159 23.66 -11.21 -12.90
C PHE A 159 24.76 -11.23 -13.98
N ASN A 160 26.01 -11.32 -13.58
CA ASN A 160 27.18 -11.05 -14.40
C ASN A 160 28.23 -12.19 -14.44
N TRP A 161 27.88 -13.38 -13.94
CA TRP A 161 28.77 -14.55 -13.82
C TRP A 161 29.97 -14.36 -12.87
N LYS A 162 30.06 -13.19 -12.23
CA LYS A 162 31.09 -12.90 -11.19
C LYS A 162 30.43 -12.90 -9.81
N ALA A 163 29.40 -12.08 -9.62
CA ALA A 163 28.63 -12.03 -8.38
C ALA A 163 27.60 -13.16 -8.32
N TRP A 164 26.84 -13.36 -9.39
CA TRP A 164 25.83 -14.41 -9.51
C TRP A 164 25.67 -14.87 -10.98
N PRO A 165 25.23 -16.13 -11.24
CA PRO A 165 24.90 -16.57 -12.59
C PRO A 165 23.87 -15.64 -13.26
N ASN A 166 23.96 -15.49 -14.57
CA ASN A 166 23.03 -14.61 -15.27
C ASN A 166 21.69 -15.30 -15.53
N PHE A 167 20.76 -15.09 -14.61
CA PHE A 167 19.39 -15.58 -14.72
C PHE A 167 18.50 -14.75 -15.65
N THR A 168 19.01 -13.67 -16.25
CA THR A 168 18.25 -12.81 -17.17
C THR A 168 18.39 -13.25 -18.64
N ASN A 169 17.65 -12.58 -19.51
CA ASN A 169 17.71 -12.72 -20.96
C ASN A 169 18.60 -11.69 -21.65
N LYS A 170 19.32 -10.85 -20.89
CA LYS A 170 20.21 -9.78 -21.37
C LYS A 170 21.53 -9.75 -20.57
N GLY A 171 22.45 -8.85 -20.94
CA GLY A 171 23.71 -8.68 -20.23
C GLY A 171 24.81 -9.64 -20.71
N ILE A 172 25.56 -10.25 -19.80
CA ILE A 172 26.71 -11.12 -20.11
C ILE A 172 26.24 -12.57 -20.30
N PRO A 173 26.43 -13.18 -21.48
CA PRO A 173 26.06 -14.58 -21.73
C PRO A 173 26.95 -15.58 -20.95
N PRO A 174 26.48 -16.85 -20.78
CA PRO A 174 25.22 -17.42 -21.24
C PRO A 174 24.02 -16.94 -20.43
N PHE A 175 22.83 -16.94 -21.05
CA PHE A 175 21.57 -16.51 -20.43
C PHE A 175 20.78 -17.71 -19.92
N LEU A 176 20.44 -17.73 -18.63
CA LEU A 176 19.59 -18.79 -18.05
C LEU A 176 18.09 -18.57 -18.29
N ASN A 177 17.69 -17.32 -18.66
CA ASN A 177 16.35 -16.93 -19.08
C ASN A 177 15.24 -17.19 -18.03
N THR A 178 15.57 -17.24 -16.74
CA THR A 178 14.58 -17.22 -15.67
C THR A 178 13.82 -15.90 -15.66
N TYR A 179 14.52 -14.81 -15.92
CA TYR A 179 13.92 -13.48 -15.93
C TYR A 179 14.00 -12.79 -17.30
N GLN A 180 12.87 -12.18 -17.68
CA GLN A 180 12.78 -11.30 -18.84
C GLN A 180 12.91 -9.85 -18.39
N VAL A 181 14.00 -9.20 -18.75
CA VAL A 181 14.26 -7.78 -18.41
C VAL A 181 13.45 -6.88 -19.33
N ILE A 182 12.55 -6.10 -18.74
CA ILE A 182 11.68 -5.13 -19.42
C ILE A 182 11.98 -3.73 -18.92
N ASP A 183 12.47 -2.88 -19.83
CA ASP A 183 12.79 -1.50 -19.53
C ASP A 183 11.52 -0.65 -19.55
N LEU A 184 11.21 -0.01 -18.43
CA LEU A 184 10.12 0.96 -18.32
C LEU A 184 10.58 2.31 -18.83
N VAL A 185 9.67 3.01 -19.50
CA VAL A 185 9.88 4.41 -19.89
C VAL A 185 9.12 5.29 -18.87
N PRO A 186 9.79 6.28 -18.26
CA PRO A 186 9.12 7.17 -17.31
C PRO A 186 7.84 7.78 -17.87
N GLN A 187 6.80 7.83 -17.03
CA GLN A 187 5.49 8.38 -17.34
C GLN A 187 4.70 7.68 -18.47
N GLN A 188 5.19 6.54 -18.96
CA GLN A 188 4.47 5.70 -19.91
C GLN A 188 3.81 4.53 -19.19
N SER A 189 2.49 4.39 -19.35
CA SER A 189 1.74 3.28 -18.78
C SER A 189 1.89 2.01 -19.61
N ILE A 190 2.14 0.88 -18.95
CA ILE A 190 2.14 -0.45 -19.57
C ILE A 190 1.30 -1.43 -18.76
N SER A 191 0.81 -2.50 -19.40
CA SER A 191 0.16 -3.62 -18.73
C SER A 191 1.20 -4.61 -18.17
N LEU A 192 0.98 -5.08 -16.93
CA LEU A 192 1.82 -6.11 -16.32
C LEU A 192 1.36 -7.50 -16.74
N GLN A 193 2.28 -8.32 -17.22
CA GLN A 193 1.97 -9.66 -17.76
C GLN A 193 1.30 -10.55 -16.70
N ASN A 194 0.32 -11.35 -17.14
CA ASN A 194 -0.42 -12.30 -16.31
C ASN A 194 -1.15 -11.67 -15.10
N THR A 195 -1.48 -10.39 -15.19
CA THR A 195 -2.33 -9.63 -14.25
C THR A 195 -3.25 -8.71 -15.05
N GLN A 196 -4.21 -8.08 -14.37
CA GLN A 196 -5.02 -6.99 -14.95
C GLN A 196 -4.49 -5.60 -14.54
N LEU A 197 -3.30 -5.54 -13.94
CA LEU A 197 -2.69 -4.31 -13.47
C LEU A 197 -1.98 -3.58 -14.62
N LYS A 198 -2.02 -2.26 -14.54
CA LYS A 198 -1.15 -1.36 -15.34
C LYS A 198 -0.20 -0.64 -14.41
N VAL A 199 0.95 -0.27 -14.92
CA VAL A 199 1.95 0.50 -14.15
C VAL A 199 2.46 1.67 -14.96
N THR A 200 2.65 2.81 -14.28
CA THR A 200 3.36 3.98 -14.76
C THR A 200 4.53 4.26 -13.81
N ALA A 201 5.75 4.29 -14.33
CA ALA A 201 6.96 4.53 -13.55
C ALA A 201 7.35 6.01 -13.53
N PHE A 202 7.88 6.48 -12.39
CA PHE A 202 8.44 7.83 -12.22
C PHE A 202 9.80 7.73 -11.55
N SER A 203 10.76 8.53 -12.02
CA SER A 203 12.07 8.63 -11.35
C SER A 203 11.95 9.35 -10.02
N LEU A 204 12.69 8.89 -9.02
CA LEU A 204 12.84 9.47 -7.70
C LEU A 204 14.27 9.96 -7.45
N SER A 205 14.44 10.81 -6.44
CA SER A 205 15.73 11.34 -5.99
C SER A 205 16.31 10.48 -4.88
N HIS A 206 17.39 9.78 -5.18
CA HIS A 206 18.13 8.97 -4.24
C HIS A 206 19.61 8.96 -4.65
N SER A 207 20.51 8.30 -3.91
CA SER A 207 21.94 8.17 -4.24
C SER A 207 22.18 7.51 -5.60
N VAL A 208 21.23 6.71 -6.08
CA VAL A 208 21.12 6.17 -7.45
C VAL A 208 19.70 6.46 -7.96
N GLU A 209 19.46 6.29 -9.26
CA GLU A 209 18.09 6.45 -9.77
C GLU A 209 17.16 5.41 -9.13
N SER A 210 16.15 5.89 -8.41
CA SER A 210 15.09 5.11 -7.82
C SER A 210 13.76 5.39 -8.53
N THR A 211 12.73 4.59 -8.25
CA THR A 211 11.48 4.58 -9.02
C THR A 211 10.27 4.55 -8.10
N ALA A 212 9.27 5.40 -8.39
CA ALA A 212 7.91 5.21 -7.91
C ALA A 212 7.07 4.54 -8.99
N PHE A 213 6.19 3.62 -8.56
CA PHE A 213 5.26 2.91 -9.43
C PHE A 213 3.82 3.28 -9.08
N VAL A 214 3.14 3.97 -10.00
CA VAL A 214 1.69 4.17 -9.91
C VAL A 214 1.02 2.98 -10.58
N ILE A 215 0.32 2.17 -9.77
CA ILE A 215 -0.33 0.93 -10.20
C ILE A 215 -1.83 1.20 -10.31
N GLU A 216 -2.42 0.79 -11.43
CA GLU A 216 -3.82 1.00 -11.77
C GLU A 216 -4.54 -0.33 -11.96
N PHE A 217 -5.73 -0.43 -11.37
CA PHE A 217 -6.70 -1.48 -11.63
C PHE A 217 -8.10 -0.86 -11.71
N GLN A 218 -8.73 -0.91 -12.89
CA GLN A 218 -9.99 -0.19 -13.14
C GLN A 218 -9.86 1.30 -12.80
N ASP A 219 -10.77 1.84 -12.00
CA ASP A 219 -10.75 3.24 -11.54
C ASP A 219 -10.05 3.41 -10.19
N ASN A 220 -9.12 2.50 -9.84
CA ASN A 220 -8.42 2.54 -8.57
C ASN A 220 -6.90 2.61 -8.78
N LEU A 221 -6.25 3.40 -7.94
CA LEU A 221 -4.81 3.62 -7.94
C LEU A 221 -4.20 3.16 -6.63
N PHE A 222 -2.99 2.67 -6.72
CA PHE A 222 -2.08 2.43 -5.62
C PHE A 222 -0.68 2.91 -6.02
N VAL A 223 0.11 3.41 -5.07
CA VAL A 223 1.47 3.88 -5.35
C VAL A 223 2.48 3.17 -4.47
N TYR A 224 3.53 2.67 -5.07
CA TYR A 224 4.71 2.21 -4.36
C TYR A 224 5.87 3.14 -4.66
N PHE A 225 6.46 3.71 -3.61
CA PHE A 225 7.67 4.51 -3.70
C PHE A 225 8.85 3.64 -3.29
N GLY A 226 9.87 3.59 -4.16
CA GLY A 226 11.21 3.21 -3.73
C GLY A 226 11.84 4.29 -2.85
N ASP A 227 13.10 4.15 -2.53
CA ASP A 227 13.81 5.10 -1.69
C ASP A 227 13.85 6.48 -2.34
N THR A 228 13.61 7.52 -1.54
CA THR A 228 13.57 8.91 -2.02
C THR A 228 13.87 9.92 -0.92
N GLY A 229 14.66 10.94 -1.26
CA GLY A 229 14.76 12.15 -0.47
C GLY A 229 13.63 13.15 -0.78
N PRO A 230 13.42 14.14 0.09
CA PRO A 230 12.44 15.20 -0.14
C PRO A 230 12.93 16.18 -1.20
N ASP A 231 12.04 16.64 -2.07
CA ASP A 231 12.40 17.55 -3.18
C ASP A 231 13.16 18.81 -2.72
N GLU A 232 12.82 19.35 -1.55
CA GLU A 232 13.49 20.53 -1.00
C GLU A 232 14.97 20.28 -0.68
N VAL A 233 15.31 19.13 -0.12
CA VAL A 233 16.70 18.77 0.22
C VAL A 233 17.48 18.35 -1.03
N GLU A 234 16.86 17.55 -1.88
CA GLU A 234 17.48 17.03 -3.10
C GLU A 234 17.58 18.10 -4.22
N LYS A 235 16.92 19.24 -4.05
CA LYS A 235 16.85 20.33 -5.07
C LYS A 235 16.31 19.85 -6.41
N GLN A 236 15.28 19.00 -6.37
CA GLN A 236 14.59 18.44 -7.53
C GLN A 236 13.09 18.52 -7.35
N GLU A 237 12.33 18.21 -8.39
CA GLU A 237 10.86 18.23 -8.41
C GLU A 237 10.30 16.82 -8.75
N LYS A 238 10.93 15.78 -8.23
CA LYS A 238 10.56 14.40 -8.54
C LYS A 238 9.26 13.99 -7.84
N LEU A 239 9.17 14.25 -6.55
CA LEU A 239 7.95 14.00 -5.77
C LEU A 239 6.83 14.94 -6.22
N ALA A 240 7.11 16.23 -6.44
CA ALA A 240 6.13 17.19 -6.95
C ALA A 240 5.52 16.73 -8.28
N THR A 241 6.33 16.21 -9.21
CA THR A 241 5.84 15.64 -10.48
C THR A 241 4.84 14.51 -10.25
N ILE A 242 5.09 13.62 -9.30
CA ILE A 242 4.21 12.51 -8.95
C ILE A 242 2.92 13.03 -8.30
N TRP A 243 3.04 13.98 -7.36
CA TRP A 243 1.88 14.57 -6.69
C TRP A 243 0.95 15.28 -7.68
N HIS A 244 1.47 16.03 -8.64
CA HIS A 244 0.68 16.63 -9.71
C HIS A 244 0.00 15.57 -10.59
N TYR A 245 0.73 14.52 -10.96
CA TYR A 245 0.15 13.41 -11.72
C TYR A 245 -1.01 12.76 -10.97
N LEU A 246 -0.80 12.41 -9.69
CA LEU A 246 -1.82 11.79 -8.85
C LEU A 246 -3.04 12.70 -8.64
N ALA A 247 -2.83 13.98 -8.33
CA ALA A 247 -3.92 14.96 -8.17
C ALA A 247 -4.81 15.04 -9.43
N LYS A 248 -4.20 15.00 -10.62
CA LYS A 248 -4.94 14.93 -11.87
C LYS A 248 -5.72 13.63 -12.04
N GLN A 249 -5.10 12.47 -11.72
CA GLN A 249 -5.77 11.17 -11.82
C GLN A 249 -6.93 11.05 -10.82
N MET A 250 -6.79 11.62 -9.63
CA MET A 250 -7.80 11.58 -8.56
C MET A 250 -9.08 12.35 -8.90
N GLN A 251 -9.11 13.14 -9.97
CA GLN A 251 -10.35 13.75 -10.47
C GLN A 251 -11.35 12.70 -10.98
N THR A 252 -10.88 11.55 -11.44
CA THR A 252 -11.70 10.48 -12.02
C THR A 252 -11.46 9.11 -11.41
N LYS A 253 -10.39 8.93 -10.64
CA LYS A 253 -9.98 7.66 -10.03
C LYS A 253 -9.82 7.80 -8.53
N LYS A 254 -9.84 6.67 -7.81
CA LYS A 254 -9.67 6.62 -6.36
C LYS A 254 -8.25 6.14 -6.01
N LEU A 255 -7.50 6.97 -5.28
CA LEU A 255 -6.23 6.54 -4.67
C LEU A 255 -6.54 5.78 -3.38
N ARG A 256 -6.27 4.46 -3.37
CA ARG A 256 -6.58 3.56 -2.25
C ARG A 256 -5.50 3.55 -1.18
N GLY A 257 -4.26 3.76 -1.59
CA GLY A 257 -3.15 3.82 -0.66
C GLY A 257 -1.82 4.02 -1.35
N LEU A 258 -0.81 4.22 -0.55
CA LEU A 258 0.58 4.30 -1.00
C LEU A 258 1.52 3.67 0.04
N VAL A 259 2.62 3.11 -0.44
CA VAL A 259 3.79 2.73 0.39
C VAL A 259 4.86 3.78 0.16
N ILE A 260 5.38 4.34 1.24
CA ILE A 260 6.45 5.31 1.19
C ILE A 260 7.41 5.10 2.36
N GLU A 261 8.68 5.35 2.12
CA GLU A 261 9.71 5.22 3.13
C GLU A 261 9.65 6.32 4.20
N VAL A 262 10.10 5.99 5.41
CA VAL A 262 10.59 6.93 6.41
C VAL A 262 11.79 6.28 7.09
N SER A 263 12.98 6.52 6.56
CA SER A 263 14.20 5.80 7.00
C SER A 263 14.73 6.27 8.34
N PHE A 264 14.56 7.55 8.68
CA PHE A 264 15.14 8.18 9.87
C PHE A 264 14.11 8.96 10.67
N ASP A 265 14.36 9.17 11.94
CA ASP A 265 13.60 10.11 12.78
C ASP A 265 13.97 11.58 12.47
N ASN A 266 13.23 12.52 13.03
CA ASN A 266 13.41 13.96 12.80
C ASN A 266 14.73 14.55 13.35
N GLN A 267 15.51 13.78 14.10
CA GLN A 267 16.82 14.22 14.61
C GLN A 267 17.92 14.03 13.57
N GLN A 268 17.65 13.26 12.50
CA GLN A 268 18.61 13.10 11.40
C GLN A 268 18.82 14.45 10.70
N PRO A 269 20.07 14.96 10.61
CA PRO A 269 20.37 16.19 9.88
C PRO A 269 20.06 16.06 8.38
N ASP A 270 19.55 17.14 7.77
CA ASP A 270 19.13 17.12 6.37
C ASP A 270 20.27 16.77 5.41
N ASN A 271 21.50 17.19 5.70
CA ASN A 271 22.69 16.86 4.92
C ASN A 271 23.19 15.40 5.11
N LEU A 272 22.56 14.62 5.97
CA LEU A 272 22.86 13.21 6.25
C LEU A 272 21.65 12.31 5.99
N LEU A 273 20.68 12.75 5.19
CA LEU A 273 19.54 11.96 4.79
C LEU A 273 19.89 10.91 3.73
N PHE A 274 20.92 11.16 2.93
CA PHE A 274 21.36 10.23 1.87
C PHE A 274 20.26 9.84 0.88
N GLY A 275 19.35 10.78 0.57
CA GLY A 275 18.22 10.53 -0.32
C GLY A 275 17.10 9.73 0.35
N HIS A 276 16.82 10.01 1.63
CA HIS A 276 15.74 9.39 2.41
C HIS A 276 14.88 10.43 3.13
N LEU A 277 13.73 9.98 3.64
CA LEU A 277 12.76 10.80 4.36
C LEU A 277 12.86 10.67 5.88
N THR A 278 12.42 11.71 6.56
CA THR A 278 12.03 11.74 7.98
C THR A 278 10.54 12.06 8.10
N PRO A 279 9.89 11.86 9.27
CA PRO A 279 8.50 12.24 9.48
C PRO A 279 8.18 13.69 9.08
N LYS A 280 9.02 14.66 9.44
CA LYS A 280 8.81 16.08 9.06
C LYS A 280 8.78 16.28 7.55
N TRP A 281 9.69 15.61 6.83
CA TRP A 281 9.78 15.74 5.39
C TRP A 281 8.66 15.01 4.67
N LEU A 282 8.27 13.82 5.15
CA LEU A 282 7.08 13.15 4.63
C LEU A 282 5.82 14.02 4.83
N MET A 283 5.65 14.64 6.01
CA MET A 283 4.51 15.52 6.25
C MET A 283 4.54 16.78 5.36
N SER A 284 5.72 17.33 5.06
CA SER A 284 5.86 18.42 4.09
C SER A 284 5.36 18.00 2.70
N GLU A 285 5.83 16.87 2.20
CA GLU A 285 5.44 16.34 0.90
C GLU A 285 3.93 16.00 0.82
N LEU A 286 3.39 15.35 1.84
CA LEU A 286 1.96 15.03 1.90
C LEU A 286 1.09 16.29 2.05
N THR A 287 1.57 17.33 2.72
CA THR A 287 0.87 18.63 2.81
C THR A 287 0.82 19.30 1.45
N TYR A 288 1.93 19.27 0.71
CA TYR A 288 1.95 19.75 -0.67
C TYR A 288 0.98 18.95 -1.54
N PHE A 289 1.04 17.61 -1.51
CA PHE A 289 0.09 16.77 -2.25
C PHE A 289 -1.37 17.08 -1.87
N TYR A 290 -1.66 17.18 -0.57
CA TYR A 290 -2.99 17.56 -0.08
C TYR A 290 -3.45 18.89 -0.67
N SER A 291 -2.57 19.89 -0.82
CA SER A 291 -2.94 21.19 -1.39
C SER A 291 -3.41 21.10 -2.86
N LEU A 292 -2.89 20.15 -3.63
CA LEU A 292 -3.16 19.97 -5.06
C LEU A 292 -4.49 19.26 -5.36
N VAL A 293 -5.00 18.43 -4.44
CA VAL A 293 -6.21 17.64 -4.65
C VAL A 293 -7.45 18.43 -4.26
N GLU A 294 -8.48 18.45 -5.10
CA GLU A 294 -9.76 19.14 -4.81
C GLU A 294 -10.63 18.35 -3.83
N GLN A 295 -10.74 17.03 -4.05
CA GLN A 295 -11.59 16.10 -3.29
C GLN A 295 -10.84 15.59 -2.04
N LYS A 296 -10.74 16.43 -1.01
CA LYS A 296 -9.96 16.18 0.22
C LYS A 296 -10.42 14.94 1.00
N GLU A 297 -11.69 14.57 0.89
CA GLU A 297 -12.28 13.40 1.55
C GLU A 297 -11.63 12.08 1.12
N GLN A 298 -11.00 12.01 -0.05
CA GLN A 298 -10.28 10.82 -0.51
C GLN A 298 -9.10 10.47 0.42
N PHE A 299 -8.47 11.46 1.05
CA PHE A 299 -7.35 11.24 1.97
C PHE A 299 -7.74 10.53 3.27
N GLN A 300 -9.03 10.62 3.70
CA GLN A 300 -9.50 9.97 4.92
C GLN A 300 -9.57 8.44 4.79
N SER A 301 -9.84 7.94 3.58
CA SER A 301 -9.93 6.50 3.29
C SER A 301 -8.63 5.91 2.73
N MET A 302 -7.65 6.75 2.40
CA MET A 302 -6.38 6.34 1.83
C MET A 302 -5.41 5.84 2.92
N GLY A 303 -4.87 4.63 2.76
CA GLY A 303 -3.79 4.13 3.62
C GLY A 303 -2.43 4.69 3.22
N VAL A 304 -1.70 5.31 4.15
CA VAL A 304 -0.30 5.69 3.99
C VAL A 304 0.56 4.68 4.73
N ILE A 305 1.11 3.72 3.99
CA ILE A 305 1.90 2.62 4.54
C ILE A 305 3.36 3.07 4.65
N ILE A 306 3.84 3.18 5.88
CA ILE A 306 5.22 3.59 6.20
C ILE A 306 6.11 2.36 6.20
N SER A 307 7.20 2.41 5.45
CA SER A 307 8.14 1.31 5.25
C SER A 307 9.59 1.79 5.33
N HIS A 308 10.52 0.88 5.12
CA HIS A 308 11.96 1.13 4.99
C HIS A 308 12.58 1.84 6.20
N ILE A 309 12.01 1.65 7.40
CA ILE A 309 12.61 2.20 8.63
C ILE A 309 13.94 1.50 8.88
N LYS A 310 15.02 2.28 8.99
CA LYS A 310 16.35 1.73 9.21
C LYS A 310 16.51 1.18 10.62
N TYR A 311 16.93 -0.08 10.70
CA TYR A 311 17.24 -0.74 11.96
C TYR A 311 18.45 -0.09 12.64
N SER A 312 18.41 0.00 13.98
CA SER A 312 19.51 0.56 14.77
C SER A 312 20.18 -0.51 15.61
N LEU A 313 21.51 -0.58 15.55
CA LEU A 313 22.35 -1.41 16.47
C LEU A 313 22.64 -0.68 17.78
N LYS A 314 22.23 0.58 17.93
CA LYS A 314 22.41 1.33 19.19
C LYS A 314 21.39 0.83 20.21
N SER A 315 21.82 0.71 21.46
CA SER A 315 20.90 0.47 22.58
C SER A 315 19.98 1.68 22.75
N GLY A 316 18.69 1.46 22.98
CA GLY A 316 17.72 2.53 23.18
C GLY A 316 16.33 2.20 22.61
N LEU A 317 15.57 3.24 22.29
CA LEU A 317 14.24 3.09 21.70
C LEU A 317 14.35 2.50 20.28
N ASP A 318 13.40 1.66 19.93
CA ASP A 318 13.23 1.21 18.56
C ASP A 318 12.94 2.45 17.67
N PRO A 319 13.69 2.66 16.58
CA PRO A 319 13.43 3.75 15.63
C PRO A 319 11.97 3.79 15.15
N ARG A 320 11.32 2.64 15.06
CA ARG A 320 9.91 2.53 14.64
C ARG A 320 8.97 3.25 15.60
N ASP A 321 9.16 3.08 16.91
CA ASP A 321 8.31 3.73 17.92
C ASP A 321 8.47 5.24 17.87
N LYS A 322 9.71 5.73 17.68
CA LYS A 322 10.00 7.15 17.58
C LYS A 322 9.39 7.77 16.32
N ILE A 323 9.61 7.16 15.16
CA ILE A 323 9.04 7.61 13.89
C ILE A 323 7.51 7.61 13.97
N GLN A 324 6.90 6.58 14.57
CA GLN A 324 5.44 6.54 14.76
C GLN A 324 4.93 7.71 15.59
N GLN A 325 5.60 8.04 16.71
CA GLN A 325 5.25 9.19 17.55
C GLN A 325 5.35 10.50 16.78
N GLU A 326 6.45 10.71 16.04
CA GLU A 326 6.70 11.92 15.27
C GLU A 326 5.69 12.09 14.12
N LEU A 327 5.32 10.99 13.43
CA LEU A 327 4.24 11.00 12.43
C LEU A 327 2.89 11.36 13.06
N GLN A 328 2.55 10.80 14.22
CA GLN A 328 1.31 11.12 14.91
C GLN A 328 1.25 12.57 15.35
N GLN A 329 2.35 13.11 15.87
CA GLN A 329 2.44 14.52 16.29
C GLN A 329 2.35 15.48 15.11
N GLY A 330 2.96 15.13 13.96
CA GLY A 330 2.96 15.96 12.76
C GLY A 330 1.66 15.86 11.94
N ASN A 331 0.81 14.88 12.19
CA ASN A 331 -0.36 14.56 11.37
C ASN A 331 -1.56 15.50 11.60
N THR A 332 -1.42 16.74 11.22
CA THR A 332 -2.49 17.76 11.36
C THR A 332 -3.61 17.61 10.32
N LEU A 333 -3.36 16.87 9.25
CA LEU A 333 -4.31 16.66 8.15
C LEU A 333 -5.11 15.35 8.25
N GLY A 334 -4.84 14.52 9.25
CA GLY A 334 -5.60 13.31 9.53
C GLY A 334 -5.33 12.14 8.58
N PHE A 335 -4.12 12.02 8.03
CA PHE A 335 -3.74 10.85 7.23
C PHE A 335 -3.78 9.56 8.05
N ASN A 336 -4.19 8.46 7.42
CA ASN A 336 -4.19 7.13 8.03
C ASN A 336 -2.82 6.47 7.85
N PHE A 337 -1.90 6.67 8.81
CA PHE A 337 -0.59 6.03 8.80
C PHE A 337 -0.64 4.60 9.30
N ILE A 338 -0.09 3.68 8.52
CA ILE A 338 0.03 2.26 8.83
C ILE A 338 1.51 1.88 8.76
N LEU A 339 2.14 1.51 9.87
CA LEU A 339 3.51 0.99 9.83
C LEU A 339 3.48 -0.41 9.21
N ALA A 340 4.24 -0.60 8.16
CA ALA A 340 4.45 -1.92 7.57
C ALA A 340 5.09 -2.85 8.61
N LYS A 341 4.71 -4.13 8.57
CA LYS A 341 5.28 -5.16 9.44
C LYS A 341 5.36 -6.47 8.66
N GLN A 342 6.55 -7.09 8.68
CA GLN A 342 6.79 -8.35 7.99
C GLN A 342 5.72 -9.41 8.33
N GLY A 343 5.21 -10.07 7.32
CA GLY A 343 4.16 -11.07 7.43
C GLY A 343 2.74 -10.51 7.57
N ARG A 344 2.56 -9.18 7.62
CA ARG A 344 1.24 -8.55 7.71
C ARG A 344 0.61 -8.43 6.32
N ARG A 345 -0.70 -8.73 6.29
CA ARG A 345 -1.60 -8.46 5.17
C ARG A 345 -2.35 -7.16 5.43
N ILE A 346 -2.39 -6.27 4.45
CA ILE A 346 -3.12 -5.00 4.47
C ILE A 346 -4.13 -5.04 3.32
N ILE A 347 -5.37 -4.66 3.60
CA ILE A 347 -6.47 -4.58 2.65
C ILE A 347 -6.83 -3.10 2.46
N LEU A 348 -6.96 -2.66 1.20
CA LEU A 348 -7.15 -1.27 0.81
C LEU A 348 -8.35 -1.09 -0.12
#